data_1a0b35815865d5d9b0302448191178df
#
_entry.id   1a0b35815865d5d9b0302448191178df
#
_cell.length_a   1.000
_cell.length_b   1.000
_cell.length_c   1.000
_cell.angle_alpha   90.00
_cell.angle_beta   90.00
_cell.angle_gamma   90.00
#
_symmetry.space_group_name_H-M   'P 1'
#
loop_
_entity.id
_entity.type
_entity.pdbx_description
1 polymer ?
#
loop_
_entity_poly.entity_id
_entity_poly.type
_entity_poly.pdbx_seq_one_letter_code
_entity_poly.pdbx_strand_id
1 'polypeptide(L)'
;MSEMQSVSVDSIPEGAKILDVREDYEWEAGHVDGALHIPLDRLPDSLEDLDPDQDLAIICRTGGRSARATAWLDAHGYSAVNVNGGMGAWLEAGKPMVSDNGQEPTVK
;
A
#
# COMPACT_ATOMS: atom_id res chain seq x y z
N MET A 1 16.54 10.62 14.40
CA MET A 1 15.98 9.37 13.86
C MET A 1 14.52 9.59 13.54
N SER A 2 14.17 9.39 12.29
CA SER A 2 12.77 9.55 11.91
C SER A 2 12.00 8.29 12.27
N GLU A 3 10.84 8.46 12.88
CA GLU A 3 9.96 7.34 13.17
C GLU A 3 8.98 7.17 12.03
N MET A 4 8.82 5.93 11.59
CA MET A 4 7.81 5.61 10.59
C MET A 4 6.43 5.84 11.18
N GLN A 5 5.57 6.55 10.43
CA GLN A 5 4.19 6.76 10.84
C GLN A 5 3.31 5.63 10.34
N SER A 6 2.37 5.22 11.16
CA SER A 6 1.40 4.18 10.82
C SER A 6 -0.02 4.67 11.12
N VAL A 7 -0.95 4.24 10.29
CA VAL A 7 -2.37 4.56 10.45
C VAL A 7 -3.20 3.28 10.30
N SER A 8 -4.41 3.29 10.84
CA SER A 8 -5.34 2.18 10.58
C SER A 8 -6.02 2.36 9.23
N VAL A 9 -6.69 1.31 8.74
CA VAL A 9 -7.44 1.38 7.48
C VAL A 9 -8.53 2.45 7.51
N ASP A 10 -9.00 2.82 8.69
CA ASP A 10 -10.05 3.83 8.84
C ASP A 10 -9.48 5.25 8.99
N SER A 11 -8.17 5.39 9.07
CA SER A 11 -7.51 6.66 9.32
C SER A 11 -6.54 7.06 8.22
N ILE A 12 -6.68 6.48 7.04
CA ILE A 12 -5.85 6.86 5.89
C ILE A 12 -6.13 8.33 5.56
N PRO A 13 -5.09 9.18 5.47
CA PRO A 13 -5.31 10.61 5.19
C PRO A 13 -6.08 10.81 3.88
N GLU A 14 -7.03 11.73 3.93
CA GLU A 14 -7.79 12.10 2.73
C GLU A 14 -6.84 12.67 1.68
N GLY A 15 -6.98 12.23 0.46
CA GLY A 15 -6.11 12.67 -0.63
C GLY A 15 -4.83 11.85 -0.78
N ALA A 16 -4.51 10.97 0.18
CA ALA A 16 -3.36 10.09 0.05
C ALA A 16 -3.62 9.04 -1.04
N LYS A 17 -2.58 8.73 -1.81
CA LYS A 17 -2.63 7.67 -2.81
C LYS A 17 -2.20 6.37 -2.15
N ILE A 18 -2.98 5.32 -2.33
CA ILE A 18 -2.62 4.01 -1.79
C ILE A 18 -1.62 3.35 -2.72
N LEU A 19 -0.50 2.91 -2.17
CA LEU A 19 0.54 2.17 -2.87
C LEU A 19 0.61 0.76 -2.31
N ASP A 20 0.26 -0.22 -3.14
CA ASP A 20 0.27 -1.64 -2.77
C ASP A 20 1.62 -2.23 -3.16
N VAL A 21 2.35 -2.76 -2.18
CA VAL A 21 3.71 -3.29 -2.39
C VAL A 21 3.75 -4.81 -2.35
N ARG A 22 2.59 -5.46 -2.52
CA ARG A 22 2.49 -6.93 -2.57
C ARG A 22 2.93 -7.48 -3.92
N GLU A 23 3.03 -8.81 -4.00
CA GLU A 23 3.38 -9.49 -5.24
C GLU A 23 2.24 -9.44 -6.26
N ASP A 24 2.57 -9.70 -7.52
CA ASP A 24 1.60 -9.63 -8.62
C ASP A 24 0.39 -10.55 -8.39
N TYR A 25 0.62 -11.78 -7.91
CA TYR A 25 -0.48 -12.72 -7.70
C TYR A 25 -1.43 -12.26 -6.58
N GLU A 26 -0.89 -11.57 -5.58
CA GLU A 26 -1.70 -11.01 -4.50
C GLU A 26 -2.59 -9.88 -5.02
N TRP A 27 -1.99 -9.01 -5.81
CA TRP A 27 -2.70 -7.87 -6.43
C TRP A 27 -3.84 -8.35 -7.34
N GLU A 28 -3.54 -9.31 -8.20
CA GLU A 28 -4.53 -9.81 -9.17
C GLU A 28 -5.75 -10.42 -8.48
N ALA A 29 -5.55 -11.06 -7.33
CA ALA A 29 -6.63 -11.71 -6.58
C ALA A 29 -7.55 -10.71 -5.89
N GLY A 30 -7.04 -9.54 -5.50
CA GLY A 30 -7.85 -8.51 -4.89
C GLY A 30 -7.01 -7.34 -4.41
N HIS A 31 -7.45 -6.13 -4.71
CA HIS A 31 -6.75 -4.90 -4.32
C HIS A 31 -7.71 -3.74 -4.20
N VAL A 32 -7.24 -2.64 -3.64
CA VAL A 32 -8.02 -1.41 -3.52
C VAL A 32 -8.16 -0.77 -4.88
N ASP A 33 -9.39 -0.45 -5.28
CA ASP A 33 -9.64 0.21 -6.56
C ASP A 33 -8.93 1.57 -6.61
N GLY A 34 -8.23 1.83 -7.71
CA GLY A 34 -7.50 3.09 -7.88
C GLY A 34 -6.14 3.12 -7.22
N ALA A 35 -5.72 2.08 -6.51
CA ALA A 35 -4.39 2.03 -5.90
C ALA A 35 -3.31 1.85 -6.96
N LEU A 36 -2.11 2.33 -6.64
CA LEU A 36 -0.91 2.02 -7.42
C LEU A 36 -0.35 0.68 -6.97
N HIS A 37 0.29 -0.04 -7.87
CA HIS A 37 0.92 -1.31 -7.55
C HIS A 37 2.38 -1.31 -7.96
N ILE A 38 3.28 -1.41 -6.97
CA ILE A 38 4.72 -1.57 -7.19
C ILE A 38 5.21 -2.56 -6.12
N PRO A 39 5.49 -3.82 -6.48
CA PRO A 39 6.02 -4.77 -5.51
C PRO A 39 7.27 -4.25 -4.82
N LEU A 40 7.45 -4.63 -3.56
CA LEU A 40 8.52 -4.11 -2.71
C LEU A 40 9.90 -4.19 -3.37
N ASP A 41 10.22 -5.31 -4.00
CA ASP A 41 11.54 -5.52 -4.61
C ASP A 41 11.76 -4.71 -5.89
N ARG A 42 10.70 -4.19 -6.50
CA ARG A 42 10.79 -3.31 -7.67
C ARG A 42 10.77 -1.83 -7.30
N LEU A 43 10.48 -1.52 -6.06
CA LEU A 43 10.31 -0.13 -5.62
C LEU A 43 11.54 0.75 -5.88
N PRO A 44 12.78 0.31 -5.62
CA PRO A 44 13.95 1.15 -5.88
C PRO A 44 14.10 1.57 -7.35
N ASP A 45 13.66 0.73 -8.28
CA ASP A 45 13.77 0.99 -9.72
C ASP A 45 12.55 1.73 -10.28
N SER A 46 11.55 2.01 -9.44
CA SER A 46 10.27 2.57 -9.88
C SER A 46 9.97 3.94 -9.29
N LEU A 47 10.94 4.59 -8.66
CA LEU A 47 10.72 5.89 -8.02
C LEU A 47 10.24 6.96 -8.98
N GLU A 48 10.64 6.90 -10.25
CA GLU A 48 10.21 7.85 -11.26
C GLU A 48 8.70 7.76 -11.54
N ASP A 49 8.07 6.65 -11.16
CA ASP A 49 6.62 6.47 -11.32
C ASP A 49 5.84 7.09 -10.15
N LEU A 50 6.53 7.61 -9.15
CA LEU A 50 5.93 8.22 -7.98
C LEU A 50 6.14 9.72 -7.99
N ASP A 51 5.10 10.45 -7.58
CA ASP A 51 5.16 11.90 -7.43
C ASP A 51 5.64 12.20 -6.00
N PRO A 52 6.80 12.85 -5.80
CA PRO A 52 7.29 13.16 -4.46
C PRO A 52 6.40 14.14 -3.69
N ASP A 53 5.52 14.86 -4.40
CA ASP A 53 4.59 15.77 -3.76
C ASP A 53 3.27 15.11 -3.36
N GLN A 54 3.09 13.84 -3.74
CA GLN A 54 1.88 13.09 -3.42
C GLN A 54 2.06 12.34 -2.10
N ASP A 55 1.14 12.54 -1.16
CA ASP A 55 1.11 11.74 0.07
C ASP A 55 0.75 10.30 -0.26
N LEU A 56 1.47 9.35 0.32
CA LEU A 56 1.33 7.92 0.06
C LEU A 56 0.91 7.18 1.32
N ALA A 57 -0.04 6.26 1.15
CA ALA A 57 -0.40 5.29 2.19
C ALA A 57 0.01 3.91 1.67
N ILE A 58 0.96 3.28 2.34
CA ILE A 58 1.60 2.07 1.86
C ILE A 58 0.92 0.85 2.47
N ILE A 59 0.48 -0.08 1.63
CA ILE A 59 -0.27 -1.25 2.09
C ILE A 59 0.36 -2.55 1.58
N CYS A 60 0.34 -3.57 2.42
CA CYS A 60 0.69 -4.93 2.03
C CYS A 60 -0.34 -5.91 2.63
N ARG A 61 0.01 -7.18 2.81
CA ARG A 61 -0.93 -8.17 3.34
C ARG A 61 -1.28 -7.91 4.81
N THR A 62 -0.24 -7.69 5.65
CA THR A 62 -0.41 -7.57 7.11
C THR A 62 0.26 -6.34 7.72
N GLY A 63 1.11 -5.64 6.98
CA GLY A 63 1.78 -4.43 7.46
C GLY A 63 3.30 -4.50 7.53
N GLY A 64 3.90 -5.69 7.38
CA GLY A 64 5.36 -5.85 7.50
C GLY A 64 6.15 -5.34 6.31
N ARG A 65 5.78 -5.77 5.11
CA ARG A 65 6.45 -5.30 3.87
C ARG A 65 6.20 -3.81 3.67
N SER A 66 4.99 -3.35 3.94
CA SER A 66 4.64 -1.94 3.78
C SER A 66 5.36 -1.06 4.81
N ALA A 67 5.62 -1.57 6.02
CA ALA A 67 6.40 -0.84 7.01
C ALA A 67 7.83 -0.59 6.50
N ARG A 68 8.44 -1.61 5.90
CA ARG A 68 9.77 -1.48 5.31
C ARG A 68 9.78 -0.48 4.15
N ALA A 69 8.78 -0.57 3.28
CA ALA A 69 8.64 0.36 2.15
C ALA A 69 8.44 1.80 2.64
N THR A 70 7.60 1.97 3.67
CA THR A 70 7.34 3.30 4.24
C THR A 70 8.61 3.94 4.78
N ALA A 71 9.39 3.20 5.56
CA ALA A 71 10.64 3.69 6.12
C ALA A 71 11.63 4.06 5.01
N TRP A 72 11.71 3.23 3.97
CA TRP A 72 12.61 3.47 2.85
C TRP A 72 12.20 4.72 2.04
N LEU A 73 10.90 4.85 1.76
CA LEU A 73 10.37 6.02 1.05
C LEU A 73 10.58 7.30 1.85
N ASP A 74 10.33 7.23 3.15
CA ASP A 74 10.54 8.37 4.04
C ASP A 74 11.99 8.85 3.99
N ALA A 75 12.93 7.91 4.02
CA ALA A 75 14.36 8.22 3.92
C ALA A 75 14.74 8.82 2.57
N HIS A 76 13.93 8.62 1.54
CA HIS A 76 14.16 9.14 0.20
C HIS A 76 13.33 10.40 -0.11
N GLY A 77 12.75 11.02 0.92
CA GLY A 77 12.08 12.31 0.77
C GLY A 77 10.61 12.25 0.40
N TYR A 78 10.00 11.06 0.43
CA TYR A 78 8.58 10.90 0.15
C TYR A 78 7.77 11.00 1.44
N SER A 79 6.55 11.51 1.34
CA SER A 79 5.61 11.56 2.47
C SER A 79 4.80 10.27 2.47
N ALA A 80 5.15 9.33 3.34
CA ALA A 80 4.54 8.01 3.37
C ALA A 80 4.12 7.60 4.77
N VAL A 81 2.98 6.91 4.86
CA VAL A 81 2.51 6.29 6.11
C VAL A 81 2.24 4.81 5.86
N ASN A 82 2.48 3.99 6.86
CA ASN A 82 2.17 2.56 6.78
C ASN A 82 0.72 2.31 7.17
N VAL A 83 0.03 1.46 6.41
CA VAL A 83 -1.33 1.05 6.77
C VAL A 83 -1.25 -0.20 7.65
N ASN A 84 -1.52 -0.04 8.93
CA ASN A 84 -1.48 -1.14 9.90
C ASN A 84 -2.50 -2.22 9.55
N GLY A 85 -2.06 -3.47 9.63
CA GLY A 85 -2.92 -4.61 9.32
C GLY A 85 -3.13 -4.88 7.85
N GLY A 86 -2.79 -3.92 7.00
CA GLY A 86 -2.79 -4.08 5.55
C GLY A 86 -4.12 -4.54 4.97
N MET A 87 -4.03 -5.34 3.91
CA MET A 87 -5.23 -5.84 3.21
C MET A 87 -6.07 -6.77 4.08
N GLY A 88 -5.48 -7.45 5.05
CA GLY A 88 -6.24 -8.24 6.02
C GLY A 88 -7.20 -7.37 6.80
N ALA A 89 -6.71 -6.25 7.35
CA ALA A 89 -7.55 -5.30 8.08
C ALA A 89 -8.56 -4.62 7.16
N TRP A 90 -8.16 -4.33 5.92
CA TRP A 90 -9.05 -3.74 4.92
C TRP A 90 -10.26 -4.64 4.68
N LEU A 91 -10.00 -5.93 4.48
CA LEU A 91 -11.07 -6.93 4.26
C LEU A 91 -11.98 -7.06 5.49
N GLU A 92 -11.39 -7.13 6.69
CA GLU A 92 -12.15 -7.24 7.93
C GLU A 92 -13.06 -6.03 8.16
N ALA A 93 -12.63 -4.86 7.72
CA ALA A 93 -13.41 -3.64 7.83
C ALA A 93 -14.53 -3.56 6.79
N GLY A 94 -14.62 -4.54 5.88
CA GLY A 94 -15.66 -4.58 4.86
C GLY A 94 -15.49 -3.53 3.76
N LYS A 95 -14.28 -3.04 3.56
CA LYS A 95 -14.02 -2.00 2.56
C LYS A 95 -13.96 -2.59 1.15
N PRO A 96 -14.32 -1.82 0.13
CA PRO A 96 -14.44 -2.34 -1.23
C PRO A 96 -13.09 -2.71 -1.85
N MET A 97 -13.11 -3.77 -2.65
CA MET A 97 -11.96 -4.26 -3.39
C MET A 97 -12.38 -4.63 -4.80
N VAL A 98 -11.41 -4.68 -5.70
CA VAL A 98 -11.59 -5.17 -7.06
C VAL A 98 -10.55 -6.25 -7.34
N SER A 99 -10.76 -7.04 -8.40
CA SER A 99 -9.79 -8.06 -8.83
C SER A 99 -9.54 -7.92 -10.33
N ASP A 100 -8.41 -8.45 -10.77
CA ASP A 100 -8.04 -8.46 -12.19
C ASP A 100 -8.31 -9.81 -12.85
N ASN A 101 -8.75 -10.81 -12.09
CA ASN A 101 -8.93 -12.18 -12.61
C ASN A 101 -10.39 -12.53 -12.93
N GLY A 102 -11.30 -11.57 -12.85
CA GLY A 102 -12.72 -11.79 -13.14
C GLY A 102 -13.46 -12.53 -12.05
N GLN A 103 -12.82 -12.83 -10.93
CA GLN A 103 -13.42 -13.50 -9.79
C GLN A 103 -13.69 -12.51 -8.67
N GLU A 104 -14.45 -12.95 -7.67
CA GLU A 104 -14.68 -12.11 -6.50
C GLU A 104 -13.35 -11.80 -5.81
N PRO A 105 -13.10 -10.52 -5.44
CA PRO A 105 -11.84 -10.15 -4.82
C PRO A 105 -11.57 -10.89 -3.51
N THR A 106 -10.34 -11.36 -3.35
CA THR A 106 -9.88 -12.03 -2.13
C THR A 106 -8.53 -11.49 -1.72
N VAL A 107 -8.14 -11.74 -0.48
CA VAL A 107 -6.80 -11.41 0.04
C VAL A 107 -6.03 -12.72 0.17
N LYS A 108 -4.98 -12.87 -0.63
CA LYS A 108 -4.11 -14.05 -0.60
C LYS A 108 -3.15 -14.04 0.57
#